data_fcb06360bfc83a906af4ea310ef1450b
#
_entry.id   fcb06360bfc83a906af4ea310ef1450b
#
_cell.length_a   1.000
_cell.length_b   1.000
_cell.length_c   1.000
_cell.angle_alpha   90.00
_cell.angle_beta   90.00
_cell.angle_gamma   90.00
#
_symmetry.space_group_name_H-M   'P 1'
#
loop_
_entity.id
_entity.type
_entity.pdbx_description
1 polymer ?
#
loop_
_entity_poly.entity_id
_entity_poly.type
_entity_poly.pdbx_seq_one_letter_code
_entity_poly.pdbx_strand_id
1 'polypeptide(L)'
;MQAKPARQFAFESTPAVLAARARSRFVPCPVCKNEGSSYLFHRKGVRFVRCGGCGLVFVNPTGARLRNYFDIEAFGQHGNPKDRDLMQRDFEALLSRVEEIFSQREGRSPKRVALAGRYLPSFAEGKVARRLDLRILGASDSAFEALSASSDPSLLEPALVDPEVDVLILNELLEACADPALVLEKIKARLPDSTWLVVAYANIASFPARMMRRHWPRFFDHKVAFFDVDNLTALFWRQGYGLERQFAMPTSYTVGYALDRVDAPVAPVAKAALGTVGLTAVDAQVPTGTHVAVFHRRHEKDTREEKLSIIFPVFNEAQYCAEVLEALIAKQVKIPKEIIVIESNSTDGTRDIIRGFEGRPGVRVIYEDKPRGKGHAVRTGLQAVSGSIILIQDADFEYDLDDYDALLEPILQRQTSFVLGSRSLGLDDWKVRKYAKNRVKGFLLNFAQVMFAKTFNAAYQKDTTDINTMFKVFRTECLDGIDLVCDGFNLDIELVCKLVKHGYAPLEVPVNYVARSFDEGKKISFVRDALPSYWAILRYRFGE
;
A
#
# COMPACT_ATOMS: atom_id res chain seq x y z
N MET A 1 -26.37 -21.28 -48.81
CA MET A 1 -26.74 -20.70 -47.51
C MET A 1 -26.24 -19.25 -47.51
N GLN A 2 -27.13 -18.30 -47.74
CA GLN A 2 -26.81 -16.89 -47.74
C GLN A 2 -26.73 -16.37 -46.28
N ALA A 3 -25.63 -15.76 -45.91
CA ALA A 3 -25.44 -15.13 -44.58
C ALA A 3 -26.40 -13.96 -44.45
N LYS A 4 -27.18 -13.96 -43.35
CA LYS A 4 -28.05 -12.82 -42.96
C LYS A 4 -27.16 -11.64 -42.61
N PRO A 5 -27.50 -10.42 -43.09
CA PRO A 5 -26.74 -9.22 -42.71
C PRO A 5 -26.92 -8.91 -41.23
N ALA A 6 -25.81 -8.55 -40.57
CA ALA A 6 -25.80 -8.06 -39.18
C ALA A 6 -26.72 -6.84 -39.06
N ARG A 7 -27.71 -6.89 -38.16
CA ARG A 7 -28.52 -5.70 -37.80
C ARG A 7 -27.62 -4.66 -37.15
N GLN A 8 -27.30 -3.62 -37.90
CA GLN A 8 -26.76 -2.38 -37.30
C GLN A 8 -27.86 -1.73 -36.45
N PHE A 9 -27.73 -1.82 -35.13
CA PHE A 9 -28.55 -1.00 -34.23
C PHE A 9 -27.96 0.43 -34.26
N ALA A 10 -28.56 1.30 -35.04
CA ALA A 10 -28.34 2.74 -34.94
C ALA A 10 -29.02 3.24 -33.67
N PHE A 11 -28.25 3.45 -32.60
CA PHE A 11 -28.75 4.14 -31.41
C PHE A 11 -28.77 5.64 -31.74
N GLU A 12 -29.95 6.19 -32.03
CA GLU A 12 -30.17 7.62 -32.06
C GLU A 12 -29.94 8.19 -30.65
N SER A 13 -28.82 8.88 -30.46
CA SER A 13 -28.52 9.52 -29.19
C SER A 13 -29.42 10.77 -29.04
N THR A 14 -30.26 10.80 -28.03
CA THR A 14 -31.06 11.99 -27.72
C THR A 14 -30.16 13.21 -27.42
N PRO A 15 -30.65 14.46 -27.66
CA PRO A 15 -29.90 15.68 -27.35
C PRO A 15 -29.36 15.70 -25.90
N ALA A 16 -30.09 15.14 -24.95
CA ALA A 16 -29.66 15.00 -23.56
C ALA A 16 -28.46 14.05 -23.39
N VAL A 17 -28.42 12.94 -24.15
CA VAL A 17 -27.30 12.00 -24.16
C VAL A 17 -26.06 12.61 -24.83
N LEU A 18 -26.25 13.37 -25.92
CA LEU A 18 -25.18 14.10 -26.58
C LEU A 18 -24.61 15.21 -25.70
N ALA A 19 -25.45 15.96 -25.00
CA ALA A 19 -25.03 16.99 -24.04
C ALA A 19 -24.31 16.38 -22.82
N ALA A 20 -24.73 15.21 -22.35
CA ALA A 20 -24.05 14.48 -21.29
C ALA A 20 -22.67 13.93 -21.75
N ARG A 21 -22.55 13.45 -23.00
CA ARG A 21 -21.28 13.02 -23.60
C ARG A 21 -20.32 14.19 -23.81
N ALA A 22 -20.80 15.35 -24.23
CA ALA A 22 -20.00 16.55 -24.40
C ALA A 22 -19.44 17.10 -23.07
N ARG A 23 -20.07 16.78 -21.93
CA ARG A 23 -19.66 17.18 -20.59
C ARG A 23 -18.83 16.11 -19.86
N SER A 24 -18.75 14.90 -20.37
CA SER A 24 -17.96 13.82 -19.77
C SER A 24 -16.54 13.81 -20.33
N ARG A 25 -15.56 13.91 -19.43
CA ARG A 25 -14.13 13.91 -19.79
C ARG A 25 -13.46 12.65 -19.26
N PHE A 26 -12.82 11.90 -20.17
CA PHE A 26 -11.89 10.85 -19.78
C PHE A 26 -10.62 11.49 -19.22
N VAL A 27 -10.20 11.02 -18.07
CA VAL A 27 -9.04 11.56 -17.34
C VAL A 27 -8.05 10.44 -17.05
N PRO A 28 -6.73 10.75 -17.02
CA PRO A 28 -5.75 9.81 -16.50
C PRO A 28 -5.98 9.55 -15.01
N CYS A 29 -5.33 8.54 -14.46
CA CYS A 29 -5.43 8.22 -13.04
C CYS A 29 -5.12 9.46 -12.18
N PRO A 30 -6.00 9.85 -11.24
CA PRO A 30 -5.81 11.06 -10.45
C PRO A 30 -4.62 10.97 -9.47
N VAL A 31 -4.10 9.77 -9.20
CA VAL A 31 -2.96 9.57 -8.30
C VAL A 31 -1.64 9.44 -9.05
N CYS A 32 -1.53 8.50 -10.02
CA CYS A 32 -0.25 8.23 -10.70
C CYS A 32 -0.16 8.77 -12.12
N LYS A 33 -1.22 9.43 -12.62
CA LYS A 33 -1.32 10.01 -13.96
C LYS A 33 -1.21 9.01 -15.11
N ASN A 34 -1.23 7.70 -14.84
CA ASN A 34 -1.25 6.66 -15.86
C ASN A 34 -2.56 6.73 -16.67
N GLU A 35 -2.47 6.66 -18.00
CA GLU A 35 -3.63 6.71 -18.89
C GLU A 35 -4.33 5.36 -19.04
N GLY A 36 -3.62 4.26 -18.77
CA GLY A 36 -4.15 2.90 -18.85
C GLY A 36 -5.08 2.58 -17.70
N SER A 37 -6.34 2.25 -18.02
CA SER A 37 -7.30 1.79 -17.02
C SER A 37 -8.16 0.67 -17.57
N SER A 38 -8.49 -0.32 -16.73
CA SER A 38 -9.41 -1.42 -17.05
C SER A 38 -10.80 -1.15 -16.48
N TYR A 39 -11.83 -1.54 -17.25
CA TYR A 39 -13.21 -1.48 -16.80
C TYR A 39 -13.45 -2.42 -15.61
N LEU A 40 -14.13 -1.92 -14.59
CA LEU A 40 -14.45 -2.72 -13.41
C LEU A 40 -15.97 -3.05 -13.35
N PHE A 41 -16.82 -2.04 -13.27
CA PHE A 41 -18.30 -2.19 -13.31
C PHE A 41 -19.01 -0.85 -13.53
N HIS A 42 -20.33 -0.92 -13.75
CA HIS A 42 -21.24 0.24 -13.69
C HIS A 42 -22.16 0.17 -12.48
N ARG A 43 -22.44 1.32 -11.87
CA ARG A 43 -23.44 1.47 -10.83
C ARG A 43 -24.15 2.81 -10.99
N LYS A 44 -25.49 2.79 -11.02
CA LYS A 44 -26.34 4.00 -11.15
C LYS A 44 -25.89 4.96 -12.28
N GLY A 45 -25.45 4.41 -13.41
CA GLY A 45 -24.99 5.17 -14.56
C GLY A 45 -23.53 5.69 -14.46
N VAL A 46 -22.82 5.41 -13.37
CA VAL A 46 -21.42 5.77 -13.16
C VAL A 46 -20.51 4.59 -13.51
N ARG A 47 -19.47 4.85 -14.30
CA ARG A 47 -18.48 3.86 -14.69
C ARG A 47 -17.30 3.89 -13.74
N PHE A 48 -16.97 2.74 -13.17
CA PHE A 48 -15.80 2.54 -12.32
C PHE A 48 -14.73 1.80 -13.09
N VAL A 49 -13.50 2.28 -12.99
CA VAL A 49 -12.31 1.70 -13.62
C VAL A 49 -11.21 1.48 -12.60
N ARG A 50 -10.27 0.58 -12.93
CA ARG A 50 -9.05 0.35 -12.14
C ARG A 50 -7.86 0.84 -12.95
N CYS A 51 -7.00 1.65 -12.33
CA CYS A 51 -5.75 2.09 -12.92
C CYS A 51 -4.80 0.91 -13.14
N GLY A 52 -4.22 0.80 -14.34
CA GLY A 52 -3.23 -0.23 -14.65
C GLY A 52 -1.86 0.00 -13.99
N GLY A 53 -1.56 1.26 -13.57
CA GLY A 53 -0.29 1.58 -12.94
C GLY A 53 -0.28 1.41 -11.42
N CYS A 54 -1.27 1.97 -10.70
CA CYS A 54 -1.28 1.96 -9.23
C CYS A 54 -2.46 1.21 -8.59
N GLY A 55 -3.33 0.61 -9.38
CA GLY A 55 -4.48 -0.15 -8.88
C GLY A 55 -5.65 0.69 -8.33
N LEU A 56 -5.53 2.02 -8.28
CA LEU A 56 -6.60 2.90 -7.80
C LEU A 56 -7.90 2.62 -8.55
N VAL A 57 -9.00 2.49 -7.82
CA VAL A 57 -10.35 2.44 -8.41
C VAL A 57 -10.90 3.86 -8.45
N PHE A 58 -11.36 4.31 -9.60
CA PHE A 58 -11.87 5.67 -9.77
C PHE A 58 -12.97 5.74 -10.83
N VAL A 59 -13.68 6.86 -10.82
CA VAL A 59 -14.75 7.14 -11.79
C VAL A 59 -14.15 7.69 -13.09
N ASN A 60 -14.44 7.04 -14.22
CA ASN A 60 -13.97 7.50 -15.54
C ASN A 60 -14.95 7.08 -16.66
N PRO A 61 -15.52 8.00 -17.43
CA PRO A 61 -15.25 9.44 -17.43
C PRO A 61 -15.82 10.16 -16.22
N THR A 62 -15.17 11.25 -15.81
CA THR A 62 -15.72 12.19 -14.85
C THR A 62 -16.75 13.09 -15.55
N GLY A 63 -17.91 13.29 -14.96
CA GLY A 63 -18.99 14.08 -15.57
C GLY A 63 -19.76 14.94 -14.58
N ALA A 64 -20.57 15.85 -15.11
CA ALA A 64 -21.33 16.86 -14.36
C ALA A 64 -22.34 16.29 -13.34
N ARG A 65 -22.64 14.99 -13.37
CA ARG A 65 -23.58 14.35 -12.43
C ARG A 65 -23.02 14.14 -11.02
N LEU A 66 -21.71 14.32 -10.81
CA LEU A 66 -21.08 14.24 -9.49
C LEU A 66 -21.30 15.49 -8.64
N ARG A 67 -21.92 16.55 -9.21
CA ARG A 67 -22.01 17.87 -8.61
C ARG A 67 -23.04 18.03 -7.49
N ASN A 68 -23.98 17.12 -7.31
CA ASN A 68 -25.17 17.36 -6.47
C ASN A 68 -25.20 16.55 -5.17
N TYR A 69 -24.07 16.06 -4.63
CA TYR A 69 -24.09 15.13 -3.51
C TYR A 69 -23.29 15.53 -2.26
N PHE A 70 -22.76 16.75 -2.22
CA PHE A 70 -22.23 17.31 -0.98
C PHE A 70 -23.29 18.09 -0.22
N ASP A 71 -24.39 17.45 0.08
CA ASP A 71 -25.33 17.97 1.05
C ASP A 71 -24.86 17.54 2.46
N ILE A 72 -24.00 18.36 3.06
CA ILE A 72 -23.55 18.19 4.44
C ILE A 72 -24.75 18.32 5.38
N GLU A 73 -25.72 19.19 5.05
CA GLU A 73 -26.99 19.29 5.79
C GLU A 73 -27.79 17.99 5.66
N ALA A 74 -27.84 17.37 4.49
CA ALA A 74 -28.48 16.07 4.32
C ALA A 74 -27.82 14.97 5.14
N PHE A 75 -26.47 14.99 5.31
CA PHE A 75 -25.80 14.04 6.20
C PHE A 75 -26.19 14.24 7.67
N GLY A 76 -26.26 15.47 8.13
CA GLY A 76 -26.70 15.83 9.49
C GLY A 76 -28.21 15.64 9.74
N GLN A 77 -29.04 15.76 8.68
CA GLN A 77 -30.50 15.64 8.75
C GLN A 77 -31.00 14.20 8.58
N HIS A 78 -30.23 13.29 7.97
CA HIS A 78 -30.65 11.92 7.62
C HIS A 78 -30.29 10.87 8.68
N GLY A 79 -30.31 11.16 9.94
CA GLY A 79 -30.17 10.19 11.03
C GLY A 79 -31.11 10.53 12.17
N ASN A 80 -31.63 9.51 12.86
CA ASN A 80 -32.28 9.79 14.13
C ASN A 80 -31.24 10.30 15.14
N PRO A 81 -31.65 10.96 16.25
CA PRO A 81 -30.72 11.46 17.26
C PRO A 81 -29.75 10.38 17.76
N LYS A 82 -30.22 9.15 17.91
CA LYS A 82 -29.41 8.03 18.39
C LYS A 82 -28.27 7.68 17.41
N ASP A 83 -28.50 7.70 16.10
CA ASP A 83 -27.44 7.45 15.12
C ASP A 83 -26.39 8.56 15.14
N ARG A 84 -26.80 9.81 15.39
CA ARG A 84 -25.84 10.93 15.56
C ARG A 84 -24.99 10.77 16.80
N ASP A 85 -25.58 10.34 17.92
CA ASP A 85 -24.83 10.08 19.17
C ASP A 85 -23.84 8.91 18.98
N LEU A 86 -24.21 7.88 18.21
CA LEU A 86 -23.31 6.77 17.86
C LEU A 86 -22.13 7.26 17.03
N MET A 87 -22.36 8.07 15.99
CA MET A 87 -21.32 8.66 15.17
C MET A 87 -20.39 9.58 15.96
N GLN A 88 -20.96 10.34 16.91
CA GLN A 88 -20.18 11.17 17.83
C GLN A 88 -19.24 10.33 18.69
N ARG A 89 -19.72 9.22 19.25
CA ARG A 89 -18.88 8.31 20.04
C ARG A 89 -17.77 7.68 19.22
N ASP A 90 -18.06 7.26 17.98
CA ASP A 90 -17.05 6.72 17.07
C ASP A 90 -15.96 7.75 16.75
N PHE A 91 -16.36 9.02 16.55
CA PHE A 91 -15.41 10.10 16.29
C PHE A 91 -14.54 10.42 17.52
N GLU A 92 -15.11 10.42 18.72
CA GLU A 92 -14.36 10.56 19.98
C GLU A 92 -13.35 9.42 20.16
N ALA A 93 -13.73 8.19 19.81
CA ALA A 93 -12.83 7.04 19.84
C ALA A 93 -11.70 7.20 18.81
N LEU A 94 -11.99 7.73 17.62
CA LEU A 94 -10.97 8.08 16.63
C LEU A 94 -9.97 9.09 17.19
N LEU A 95 -10.44 10.20 17.76
CA LEU A 95 -9.59 11.23 18.34
C LEU A 95 -8.69 10.67 19.45
N SER A 96 -9.26 9.85 20.35
CA SER A 96 -8.48 9.20 21.41
C SER A 96 -7.39 8.29 20.86
N ARG A 97 -7.70 7.54 19.80
CA ARG A 97 -6.73 6.64 19.16
C ARG A 97 -5.62 7.40 18.44
N VAL A 98 -5.96 8.50 17.78
CA VAL A 98 -4.99 9.38 17.12
C VAL A 98 -4.07 10.04 18.15
N GLU A 99 -4.63 10.53 19.26
CA GLU A 99 -3.87 11.09 20.38
C GLU A 99 -2.88 10.07 20.97
N GLU A 100 -3.33 8.83 21.18
CA GLU A 100 -2.47 7.75 21.66
C GLU A 100 -1.27 7.51 20.73
N ILE A 101 -1.53 7.35 19.41
CA ILE A 101 -0.49 7.10 18.41
C ILE A 101 0.51 8.27 18.35
N PHE A 102 0.00 9.50 18.31
CA PHE A 102 0.82 10.71 18.31
C PHE A 102 1.70 10.79 19.56
N SER A 103 1.09 10.57 20.74
CA SER A 103 1.78 10.67 22.04
C SER A 103 2.85 9.60 22.21
N GLN A 104 2.63 8.39 21.69
CA GLN A 104 3.63 7.32 21.72
C GLN A 104 4.90 7.69 20.96
N ARG A 105 4.79 8.47 19.89
CA ARG A 105 5.94 8.86 19.07
C ARG A 105 6.55 10.18 19.48
N GLU A 106 5.72 11.19 19.75
CA GLU A 106 6.17 12.56 20.05
C GLU A 106 6.48 12.81 21.54
N GLY A 107 6.12 11.86 22.42
CA GLY A 107 6.29 12.01 23.87
C GLY A 107 5.38 13.06 24.52
N ARG A 108 4.40 13.59 23.79
CA ARG A 108 3.42 14.58 24.25
C ARG A 108 2.08 14.40 23.55
N SER A 109 1.01 14.87 24.14
CA SER A 109 -0.28 14.94 23.43
C SER A 109 -0.31 16.07 22.39
N PRO A 110 -1.08 15.93 21.29
CA PRO A 110 -1.30 17.02 20.35
C PRO A 110 -2.05 18.15 21.05
N LYS A 111 -1.62 19.39 20.82
CA LYS A 111 -2.26 20.59 21.41
C LYS A 111 -3.46 21.04 20.59
N ARG A 112 -3.33 20.98 19.26
CA ARG A 112 -4.36 21.42 18.32
C ARG A 112 -4.57 20.40 17.21
N VAL A 113 -5.82 20.01 17.02
CA VAL A 113 -6.27 19.09 15.97
C VAL A 113 -7.22 19.85 15.05
N ALA A 114 -7.03 19.68 13.74
CA ALA A 114 -7.94 20.22 12.74
C ALA A 114 -8.65 19.07 11.99
N LEU A 115 -9.88 19.30 11.58
CA LEU A 115 -10.70 18.37 10.83
C LEU A 115 -11.18 19.01 9.53
N ALA A 116 -10.82 18.41 8.40
CA ALA A 116 -11.31 18.78 7.08
C ALA A 116 -12.07 17.61 6.45
N GLY A 117 -13.11 17.91 5.70
CA GLY A 117 -13.91 16.90 5.03
C GLY A 117 -15.27 16.69 5.67
N ARG A 118 -15.79 15.48 5.64
CA ARG A 118 -17.11 15.14 6.13
C ARG A 118 -17.18 15.16 7.65
N TYR A 119 -18.12 15.90 8.24
CA TYR A 119 -18.26 16.01 9.68
C TYR A 119 -19.71 16.23 10.12
N LEU A 120 -20.00 15.99 11.42
CA LEU A 120 -21.18 16.49 12.08
C LEU A 120 -20.79 17.72 12.91
N PRO A 121 -21.63 18.78 12.98
CA PRO A 121 -21.35 19.95 13.81
C PRO A 121 -21.03 19.57 15.26
N SER A 122 -21.71 18.56 15.81
CA SER A 122 -21.48 18.06 17.18
C SER A 122 -20.10 17.44 17.40
N PHE A 123 -19.31 17.14 16.37
CA PHE A 123 -17.97 16.55 16.55
C PHE A 123 -17.05 17.44 17.39
N ALA A 124 -17.18 18.76 17.30
CA ALA A 124 -16.42 19.70 18.12
C ALA A 124 -16.89 19.77 19.58
N GLU A 125 -18.08 19.24 19.89
CA GLU A 125 -18.68 19.34 21.23
C GLU A 125 -18.25 18.22 22.17
N GLY A 126 -17.58 17.18 21.66
CA GLY A 126 -17.11 16.04 22.43
C GLY A 126 -16.06 16.39 23.47
N LYS A 127 -15.89 15.54 24.49
CA LYS A 127 -14.92 15.78 25.58
C LYS A 127 -13.48 15.75 25.06
N VAL A 128 -13.13 14.77 24.20
CA VAL A 128 -11.78 14.66 23.63
C VAL A 128 -11.54 15.78 22.63
N ALA A 129 -12.54 16.10 21.80
CA ALA A 129 -12.47 17.20 20.85
C ALA A 129 -12.16 18.54 21.52
N ARG A 130 -12.84 18.87 22.64
CA ARG A 130 -12.58 20.09 23.43
C ARG A 130 -11.19 20.09 24.05
N ARG A 131 -10.74 18.94 24.57
CA ARG A 131 -9.40 18.81 25.18
C ARG A 131 -8.29 19.03 24.16
N LEU A 132 -8.48 18.55 22.92
CA LEU A 132 -7.52 18.64 21.83
C LEU A 132 -7.68 19.93 20.99
N ASP A 133 -8.43 20.92 21.44
CA ASP A 133 -8.73 22.16 20.67
C ASP A 133 -9.09 21.84 19.21
N LEU A 134 -10.10 20.96 19.02
CA LEU A 134 -10.52 20.54 17.68
C LEU A 134 -11.11 21.72 16.91
N ARG A 135 -10.48 22.06 15.79
CA ARG A 135 -10.93 23.07 14.84
C ARG A 135 -11.53 22.38 13.62
N ILE A 136 -12.81 22.66 13.34
CA ILE A 136 -13.44 22.21 12.11
C ILE A 136 -13.10 23.22 11.02
N LEU A 137 -12.39 22.75 9.99
CA LEU A 137 -12.10 23.54 8.81
C LEU A 137 -13.33 23.47 7.91
N GLY A 138 -14.27 24.39 8.15
CA GLY A 138 -15.53 24.47 7.41
C GLY A 138 -15.28 24.81 5.96
N ALA A 139 -15.29 23.81 5.10
CA ALA A 139 -15.63 24.05 3.72
C ALA A 139 -17.15 24.20 3.69
N SER A 140 -17.66 25.34 3.19
CA SER A 140 -19.07 25.45 2.77
C SER A 140 -19.33 24.38 1.70
N ASP A 141 -20.59 23.96 1.52
CA ASP A 141 -20.94 23.00 0.45
C ASP A 141 -20.40 23.44 -0.91
N SER A 142 -20.42 24.75 -1.19
CA SER A 142 -19.81 25.35 -2.39
C SER A 142 -18.29 25.14 -2.47
N ALA A 143 -17.57 25.14 -1.37
CA ALA A 143 -16.12 24.90 -1.36
C ALA A 143 -15.78 23.42 -1.60
N PHE A 144 -16.58 22.48 -1.10
CA PHE A 144 -16.45 21.06 -1.43
C PHE A 144 -16.81 20.76 -2.89
N GLU A 145 -17.87 21.39 -3.43
CA GLU A 145 -18.19 21.29 -4.84
C GLU A 145 -17.05 21.80 -5.72
N ALA A 146 -16.46 22.93 -5.36
CA ALA A 146 -15.34 23.49 -6.08
C ALA A 146 -14.06 22.63 -5.93
N LEU A 147 -13.78 22.03 -4.76
CA LEU A 147 -12.69 21.05 -4.57
C LEU A 147 -12.89 19.79 -5.42
N SER A 148 -14.13 19.29 -5.52
CA SER A 148 -14.43 18.13 -6.35
C SER A 148 -14.34 18.45 -7.85
N ALA A 149 -14.62 19.68 -8.25
CA ALA A 149 -14.63 20.13 -9.64
C ALA A 149 -13.27 20.66 -10.12
N SER A 150 -12.54 21.39 -9.28
CA SER A 150 -11.32 22.11 -9.65
C SER A 150 -10.06 21.67 -8.89
N SER A 151 -10.20 20.88 -7.83
CA SER A 151 -9.09 20.55 -6.92
C SER A 151 -8.39 21.80 -6.37
N ASP A 152 -9.11 22.92 -6.23
CA ASP A 152 -8.57 24.16 -5.70
C ASP A 152 -8.72 24.23 -4.18
N PRO A 153 -7.65 24.07 -3.41
CA PRO A 153 -7.70 24.11 -1.95
C PRO A 153 -7.69 25.54 -1.38
N SER A 154 -7.66 26.60 -2.23
CA SER A 154 -7.86 27.97 -1.73
C SER A 154 -9.20 28.09 -1.01
N LEU A 155 -10.14 27.20 -1.33
CA LEU A 155 -11.45 27.07 -0.70
C LEU A 155 -11.41 26.49 0.74
N LEU A 156 -10.25 25.96 1.17
CA LEU A 156 -10.01 25.52 2.56
C LEU A 156 -9.29 26.62 3.39
N GLU A 157 -9.12 27.82 2.82
CA GLU A 157 -8.14 28.80 3.25
C GLU A 157 -8.23 29.41 4.65
N PRO A 158 -9.35 29.75 5.25
CA PRO A 158 -9.25 30.54 6.48
C PRO A 158 -8.67 29.77 7.67
N ALA A 159 -8.64 28.44 7.63
CA ALA A 159 -8.33 27.64 8.78
C ALA A 159 -7.11 26.70 8.64
N LEU A 160 -6.57 26.50 7.41
CA LEU A 160 -5.35 25.74 7.18
C LEU A 160 -4.06 26.52 7.50
N VAL A 161 -4.17 27.79 7.86
CA VAL A 161 -3.03 28.70 8.07
C VAL A 161 -2.64 28.80 9.56
N ASP A 162 -3.16 27.91 10.40
CA ASP A 162 -2.76 27.91 11.81
C ASP A 162 -1.41 27.22 11.98
N PRO A 163 -0.32 27.95 12.30
CA PRO A 163 1.01 27.37 12.45
C PRO A 163 1.15 26.44 13.66
N GLU A 164 0.11 26.26 14.45
CA GLU A 164 0.11 25.44 15.65
C GLU A 164 -0.69 24.13 15.50
N VAL A 165 -1.11 23.74 14.29
CA VAL A 165 -1.82 22.48 14.06
C VAL A 165 -0.85 21.30 14.14
N ASP A 166 -0.99 20.48 15.18
CA ASP A 166 -0.22 19.25 15.35
C ASP A 166 -0.74 18.11 14.46
N VAL A 167 -2.07 18.01 14.31
CA VAL A 167 -2.74 16.94 13.56
C VAL A 167 -3.85 17.49 12.67
N LEU A 168 -3.82 17.19 11.38
CA LEU A 168 -4.92 17.43 10.45
C LEU A 168 -5.60 16.12 10.06
N ILE A 169 -6.89 16.01 10.34
CA ILE A 169 -7.73 14.87 9.97
C ILE A 169 -8.44 15.19 8.65
N LEU A 170 -8.18 14.38 7.62
CA LEU A 170 -8.85 14.40 6.33
C LEU A 170 -9.92 13.31 6.31
N ASN A 171 -11.16 13.67 6.63
CA ASN A 171 -12.25 12.71 6.73
C ASN A 171 -13.03 12.58 5.42
N GLU A 172 -12.79 11.51 4.67
CA GLU A 172 -13.39 11.22 3.34
C GLU A 172 -13.18 12.35 2.30
N LEU A 173 -12.19 13.21 2.51
CA LEU A 173 -11.93 14.38 1.65
C LEU A 173 -11.27 13.97 0.32
N LEU A 174 -10.20 13.18 0.38
CA LEU A 174 -9.40 12.84 -0.80
C LEU A 174 -10.16 12.01 -1.82
N GLU A 175 -11.13 11.22 -1.36
CA GLU A 175 -12.00 10.41 -2.22
C GLU A 175 -12.95 11.26 -3.07
N ALA A 176 -13.24 12.47 -2.63
CA ALA A 176 -14.12 13.41 -3.32
C ALA A 176 -13.36 14.33 -4.28
N CYS A 177 -12.03 14.40 -4.17
CA CYS A 177 -11.22 15.32 -4.97
C CYS A 177 -10.96 14.75 -6.37
N ALA A 178 -11.10 15.61 -7.39
CA ALA A 178 -10.77 15.25 -8.76
C ALA A 178 -9.27 15.00 -8.96
N ASP A 179 -8.41 15.70 -8.22
CA ASP A 179 -6.96 15.49 -8.15
C ASP A 179 -6.48 15.49 -6.69
N PRO A 180 -6.54 14.34 -6.00
CA PRO A 180 -6.14 14.24 -4.60
C PRO A 180 -4.63 14.51 -4.40
N ALA A 181 -3.79 14.29 -5.42
CA ALA A 181 -2.37 14.57 -5.35
C ALA A 181 -2.10 16.08 -5.27
N LEU A 182 -2.75 16.86 -6.12
CA LEU A 182 -2.66 18.31 -6.11
C LEU A 182 -3.21 18.92 -4.82
N VAL A 183 -4.34 18.39 -4.32
CA VAL A 183 -4.92 18.84 -3.03
C VAL A 183 -3.95 18.59 -1.88
N LEU A 184 -3.36 17.41 -1.82
CA LEU A 184 -2.38 17.07 -0.78
C LEU A 184 -1.11 17.92 -0.87
N GLU A 185 -0.60 18.20 -2.07
CA GLU A 185 0.55 19.09 -2.30
C GLU A 185 0.29 20.48 -1.73
N LYS A 186 -0.87 21.05 -2.03
CA LYS A 186 -1.25 22.39 -1.57
C LYS A 186 -1.54 22.44 -0.06
N ILE A 187 -2.12 21.38 0.52
CA ILE A 187 -2.27 21.23 1.97
C ILE A 187 -0.89 21.25 2.61
N LYS A 188 0.04 20.43 2.10
CA LYS A 188 1.42 20.36 2.58
C LYS A 188 2.13 21.71 2.57
N ALA A 189 1.97 22.47 1.50
CA ALA A 189 2.63 23.78 1.34
C ALA A 189 2.20 24.83 2.40
N ARG A 190 1.12 24.57 3.12
CA ARG A 190 0.53 25.50 4.12
C ARG A 190 0.66 25.04 5.56
N LEU A 191 0.97 23.78 5.78
CA LEU A 191 1.10 23.20 7.11
C LEU A 191 2.53 23.20 7.59
N PRO A 192 2.77 23.33 8.91
CA PRO A 192 4.07 23.07 9.51
C PRO A 192 4.60 21.67 9.14
N ASP A 193 5.90 21.55 9.03
CA ASP A 193 6.57 20.27 8.73
C ASP A 193 6.34 19.21 9.81
N SER A 194 6.03 19.64 11.03
CA SER A 194 5.71 18.78 12.16
C SER A 194 4.26 18.28 12.17
N THR A 195 3.39 18.76 11.28
CA THR A 195 1.98 18.38 11.27
C THR A 195 1.79 16.96 10.77
N TRP A 196 1.06 16.17 11.55
CA TRP A 196 0.64 14.82 11.16
C TRP A 196 -0.65 14.88 10.34
N LEU A 197 -0.76 13.99 9.37
CA LEU A 197 -1.96 13.86 8.54
C LEU A 197 -2.66 12.53 8.86
N VAL A 198 -3.93 12.61 9.19
CA VAL A 198 -4.77 11.45 9.48
C VAL A 198 -5.85 11.36 8.41
N VAL A 199 -5.95 10.24 7.72
CA VAL A 199 -6.91 10.05 6.64
C VAL A 199 -7.90 8.97 7.01
N ALA A 200 -9.17 9.34 7.19
CA ALA A 200 -10.26 8.39 7.29
C ALA A 200 -10.88 8.20 5.91
N TYR A 201 -10.90 6.97 5.41
CA TYR A 201 -11.30 6.66 4.04
C TYR A 201 -12.05 5.32 3.93
N ALA A 202 -12.82 5.14 2.86
CA ALA A 202 -13.46 3.88 2.53
C ALA A 202 -12.48 2.96 1.79
N ASN A 203 -11.94 1.97 2.49
CA ASN A 203 -10.93 1.06 1.95
C ASN A 203 -11.56 0.04 0.99
N ILE A 204 -11.27 0.20 -0.32
CA ILE A 204 -11.77 -0.70 -1.38
C ILE A 204 -11.26 -2.14 -1.24
N ALA A 205 -10.14 -2.35 -0.54
CA ALA A 205 -9.59 -3.68 -0.26
C ALA A 205 -10.16 -4.32 1.02
N SER A 206 -11.04 -3.62 1.76
CA SER A 206 -11.66 -4.15 2.97
C SER A 206 -12.51 -5.39 2.71
N PHE A 207 -12.70 -6.22 3.74
CA PHE A 207 -13.55 -7.42 3.65
C PHE A 207 -14.99 -7.11 3.17
N PRO A 208 -15.70 -6.08 3.69
CA PRO A 208 -17.02 -5.73 3.19
C PRO A 208 -17.01 -5.32 1.71
N ALA A 209 -16.01 -4.54 1.26
CA ALA A 209 -15.89 -4.13 -0.13
C ALA A 209 -15.72 -5.33 -1.07
N ARG A 210 -14.89 -6.29 -0.68
CA ARG A 210 -14.63 -7.52 -1.44
C ARG A 210 -15.86 -8.44 -1.52
N MET A 211 -16.57 -8.62 -0.40
CA MET A 211 -17.79 -9.43 -0.37
C MET A 211 -18.93 -8.81 -1.16
N MET A 212 -19.20 -7.53 -0.93
CA MET A 212 -20.35 -6.86 -1.53
C MET A 212 -20.08 -6.37 -2.96
N ARG A 213 -18.81 -6.29 -3.36
CA ARG A 213 -18.38 -5.88 -4.71
C ARG A 213 -19.09 -4.58 -5.14
N ARG A 214 -19.76 -4.58 -6.31
CA ARG A 214 -20.52 -3.43 -6.84
C ARG A 214 -21.68 -2.98 -5.93
N HIS A 215 -22.12 -3.81 -4.99
CA HIS A 215 -23.20 -3.51 -4.05
C HIS A 215 -22.72 -2.90 -2.74
N TRP A 216 -21.41 -2.71 -2.57
CA TRP A 216 -20.86 -2.10 -1.37
C TRP A 216 -21.43 -0.70 -1.14
N PRO A 217 -22.06 -0.43 0.03
CA PRO A 217 -22.76 0.84 0.28
C PRO A 217 -21.88 2.08 0.22
N ARG A 218 -20.53 1.90 0.36
CA ARG A 218 -19.60 3.03 0.34
C ARG A 218 -19.29 3.57 -1.06
N PHE A 219 -19.76 2.95 -2.14
CA PHE A 219 -19.76 3.54 -3.49
C PHE A 219 -20.83 4.62 -3.59
N PHE A 220 -20.65 5.72 -2.87
CA PHE A 220 -21.53 6.87 -2.94
C PHE A 220 -21.22 7.73 -4.18
N ASP A 221 -22.25 8.42 -4.67
CA ASP A 221 -22.18 9.18 -5.91
C ASP A 221 -21.22 10.39 -5.85
N HIS A 222 -20.82 10.85 -4.64
CA HIS A 222 -19.90 11.95 -4.42
C HIS A 222 -18.41 11.55 -4.44
N LYS A 223 -18.09 10.27 -4.44
CA LYS A 223 -16.71 9.79 -4.44
C LYS A 223 -16.23 9.53 -5.85
N VAL A 224 -15.11 10.13 -6.22
CA VAL A 224 -14.48 9.97 -7.53
C VAL A 224 -13.29 9.00 -7.49
N ALA A 225 -12.69 8.79 -6.31
CA ALA A 225 -11.57 7.87 -6.09
C ALA A 225 -11.84 6.96 -4.89
N PHE A 226 -11.31 5.74 -4.94
CA PHE A 226 -11.44 4.74 -3.87
C PHE A 226 -10.07 4.15 -3.59
N PHE A 227 -9.58 4.43 -2.41
CA PHE A 227 -8.24 4.05 -2.00
C PHE A 227 -8.22 2.67 -1.34
N ASP A 228 -7.13 1.97 -1.50
CA ASP A 228 -6.62 1.01 -0.53
C ASP A 228 -5.40 1.61 0.19
N VAL A 229 -4.83 0.88 1.14
CA VAL A 229 -3.68 1.40 1.89
C VAL A 229 -2.47 1.62 0.99
N ASP A 230 -2.30 0.82 -0.04
CA ASP A 230 -1.11 0.81 -0.88
C ASP A 230 -1.05 2.07 -1.76
N ASN A 231 -2.14 2.35 -2.49
CA ASN A 231 -2.20 3.54 -3.34
C ASN A 231 -2.32 4.82 -2.51
N LEU A 232 -2.94 4.78 -1.32
CA LEU A 232 -2.95 5.91 -0.40
C LEU A 232 -1.54 6.18 0.16
N THR A 233 -0.83 5.14 0.62
CA THR A 233 0.55 5.27 1.10
C THR A 233 1.48 5.77 -0.01
N ALA A 234 1.35 5.26 -1.23
CA ALA A 234 2.13 5.73 -2.37
C ALA A 234 1.87 7.22 -2.68
N LEU A 235 0.61 7.68 -2.58
CA LEU A 235 0.25 9.08 -2.74
C LEU A 235 0.95 9.96 -1.69
N PHE A 236 0.85 9.59 -0.40
CA PHE A 236 1.45 10.34 0.70
C PHE A 236 2.98 10.28 0.68
N TRP A 237 3.54 9.12 0.34
CA TRP A 237 4.98 8.95 0.24
C TRP A 237 5.62 9.87 -0.80
N ARG A 238 4.99 10.06 -1.97
CA ARG A 238 5.44 11.03 -3.01
C ARG A 238 5.46 12.46 -2.50
N GLN A 239 4.64 12.78 -1.50
CA GLN A 239 4.58 14.09 -0.86
C GLN A 239 5.51 14.22 0.36
N GLY A 240 6.31 13.18 0.66
CA GLY A 240 7.26 13.20 1.75
C GLY A 240 6.70 12.77 3.11
N TYR A 241 5.56 12.05 3.13
CA TYR A 241 4.99 11.48 4.34
C TYR A 241 5.21 9.97 4.40
N GLY A 242 5.46 9.44 5.61
CA GLY A 242 5.50 8.01 5.91
C GLY A 242 4.24 7.56 6.64
N LEU A 243 3.81 6.32 6.39
CA LEU A 243 2.72 5.72 7.13
C LEU A 243 3.23 5.29 8.51
N GLU A 244 2.64 5.88 9.56
CA GLU A 244 2.92 5.49 10.95
C GLU A 244 2.07 4.29 11.38
N ARG A 245 0.79 4.38 11.11
CA ARG A 245 -0.15 3.31 11.49
C ARG A 245 -1.41 3.30 10.63
N GLN A 246 -1.98 2.11 10.49
CA GLN A 246 -3.29 1.93 9.88
C GLN A 246 -4.15 1.03 10.76
N PHE A 247 -5.45 1.34 10.84
CA PHE A 247 -6.43 0.50 11.53
C PHE A 247 -7.82 0.60 10.90
N ALA A 248 -8.61 -0.45 11.08
CA ALA A 248 -10.03 -0.43 10.69
C ALA A 248 -10.82 0.34 11.75
N MET A 249 -11.76 1.15 11.29
CA MET A 249 -12.69 1.87 12.15
C MET A 249 -14.10 1.30 11.91
N PRO A 250 -14.62 0.45 12.79
CA PRO A 250 -16.01 0.04 12.73
C PRO A 250 -16.89 1.27 12.94
N THR A 251 -18.03 1.32 12.25
CA THR A 251 -18.98 2.41 12.40
C THR A 251 -20.20 1.91 13.13
N SER A 252 -20.62 2.63 14.15
CA SER A 252 -21.78 2.30 14.96
C SER A 252 -23.03 2.95 14.38
N TYR A 253 -24.04 2.14 14.14
CA TYR A 253 -25.35 2.57 13.64
C TYR A 253 -26.47 1.79 14.33
N THR A 254 -27.69 2.31 14.30
CA THR A 254 -28.84 1.46 14.55
C THR A 254 -29.01 0.47 13.39
N VAL A 255 -29.54 -0.72 13.67
CA VAL A 255 -29.81 -1.74 12.65
C VAL A 255 -30.73 -1.17 11.55
N GLY A 256 -31.69 -0.35 11.90
CA GLY A 256 -32.58 0.30 10.94
C GLY A 256 -31.84 1.21 9.96
N TYR A 257 -30.94 2.04 10.47
CA TYR A 257 -30.12 2.93 9.66
C TYR A 257 -29.14 2.17 8.74
N ALA A 258 -28.56 1.07 9.25
CA ALA A 258 -27.70 0.21 8.43
C ALA A 258 -28.45 -0.43 7.26
N LEU A 259 -29.68 -0.92 7.50
CA LEU A 259 -30.52 -1.53 6.47
C LEU A 259 -30.95 -0.54 5.38
N ASP A 260 -31.19 0.73 5.70
CA ASP A 260 -31.53 1.77 4.72
C ASP A 260 -30.41 2.02 3.69
N ARG A 261 -29.18 1.63 4.02
CA ARG A 261 -28.00 1.80 3.15
C ARG A 261 -27.64 0.56 2.35
N VAL A 262 -28.27 -0.56 2.61
CA VAL A 262 -28.06 -1.79 1.84
C VAL A 262 -28.91 -1.74 0.59
N ASP A 263 -28.29 -1.62 -0.57
CA ASP A 263 -28.94 -1.64 -1.88
C ASP A 263 -29.27 -3.10 -2.29
N ALA A 264 -30.20 -3.71 -1.56
CA ALA A 264 -30.68 -5.05 -1.82
C ALA A 264 -32.21 -5.12 -1.69
N PRO A 265 -32.89 -5.86 -2.57
CA PRO A 265 -34.37 -5.97 -2.54
C PRO A 265 -34.95 -6.49 -1.22
N VAL A 266 -34.12 -7.24 -0.45
CA VAL A 266 -34.52 -7.81 0.85
C VAL A 266 -34.43 -6.83 2.01
N ALA A 267 -33.72 -5.71 1.86
CA ALA A 267 -33.45 -4.77 2.95
C ALA A 267 -34.74 -4.10 3.49
N PRO A 268 -35.69 -3.62 2.65
CA PRO A 268 -36.94 -3.06 3.14
C PRO A 268 -37.81 -4.11 3.89
N VAL A 269 -37.85 -5.35 3.41
CA VAL A 269 -38.58 -6.44 4.04
C VAL A 269 -37.97 -6.81 5.39
N ALA A 270 -36.62 -6.93 5.43
CA ALA A 270 -35.88 -7.19 6.68
C ALA A 270 -36.12 -6.05 7.68
N LYS A 271 -36.09 -4.80 7.24
CA LYS A 271 -36.33 -3.63 8.11
C LYS A 271 -37.74 -3.65 8.69
N ALA A 272 -38.75 -3.95 7.88
CA ALA A 272 -40.14 -4.08 8.36
C ALA A 272 -40.29 -5.21 9.38
N ALA A 273 -39.73 -6.39 9.09
CA ALA A 273 -39.78 -7.55 10.00
C ALA A 273 -39.05 -7.28 11.33
N LEU A 274 -37.88 -6.67 11.30
CA LEU A 274 -37.14 -6.31 12.51
C LEU A 274 -37.79 -5.14 13.27
N GLY A 275 -38.48 -4.27 12.57
CA GLY A 275 -39.25 -3.17 13.17
C GLY A 275 -40.40 -3.67 14.05
N THR A 276 -41.08 -4.75 13.67
CA THR A 276 -42.20 -5.33 14.46
C THR A 276 -41.75 -5.86 15.82
N VAL A 277 -40.46 -6.23 15.96
CA VAL A 277 -39.88 -6.73 17.21
C VAL A 277 -38.93 -5.72 17.88
N GLY A 278 -38.95 -4.46 17.42
CA GLY A 278 -38.14 -3.37 17.99
C GLY A 278 -36.62 -3.44 17.73
N LEU A 279 -36.14 -4.40 16.92
CA LEU A 279 -34.71 -4.61 16.68
C LEU A 279 -34.07 -3.55 15.76
N THR A 280 -34.88 -2.75 15.06
CA THR A 280 -34.35 -1.64 14.22
C THR A 280 -33.67 -0.54 15.04
N ALA A 281 -34.01 -0.39 16.33
CA ALA A 281 -33.43 0.58 17.26
C ALA A 281 -32.21 0.04 18.01
N VAL A 282 -31.80 -1.20 17.78
CA VAL A 282 -30.64 -1.81 18.42
C VAL A 282 -29.35 -1.27 17.80
N ASP A 283 -28.36 -0.96 18.65
CA ASP A 283 -27.04 -0.51 18.22
C ASP A 283 -26.23 -1.68 17.64
N ALA A 284 -25.61 -1.46 16.51
CA ALA A 284 -24.73 -2.43 15.89
C ALA A 284 -23.42 -1.75 15.45
N GLN A 285 -22.30 -2.35 15.80
CA GLN A 285 -21.02 -2.03 15.17
C GLN A 285 -20.92 -2.78 13.84
N VAL A 286 -20.94 -2.02 12.75
CA VAL A 286 -20.92 -2.58 11.40
C VAL A 286 -19.54 -2.33 10.80
N PRO A 287 -18.83 -3.37 10.34
CA PRO A 287 -17.60 -3.20 9.59
C PRO A 287 -17.91 -2.63 8.20
N THR A 288 -18.03 -1.32 8.10
CA THR A 288 -18.40 -0.63 6.83
C THR A 288 -17.25 -0.61 5.82
N GLY A 289 -16.05 -0.98 6.24
CA GLY A 289 -14.83 -0.87 5.45
C GLY A 289 -14.16 0.50 5.58
N THR A 290 -14.56 1.33 6.55
CA THR A 290 -13.83 2.55 6.89
C THR A 290 -12.52 2.19 7.57
N HIS A 291 -11.43 2.79 7.09
CA HIS A 291 -10.09 2.66 7.66
C HIS A 291 -9.53 4.04 7.93
N VAL A 292 -8.58 4.07 8.85
CA VAL A 292 -7.82 5.27 9.19
C VAL A 292 -6.35 4.98 8.96
N ALA A 293 -5.67 5.86 8.22
CA ALA A 293 -4.25 5.85 8.02
C ALA A 293 -3.64 7.11 8.63
N VAL A 294 -2.62 6.94 9.44
CA VAL A 294 -1.91 8.02 10.15
C VAL A 294 -0.56 8.19 9.50
N PHE A 295 -0.28 9.40 9.04
CA PHE A 295 0.95 9.77 8.35
C PHE A 295 1.66 10.87 9.12
N HIS A 296 2.98 10.77 9.22
CA HIS A 296 3.83 11.86 9.69
C HIS A 296 4.80 12.26 8.58
N ARG A 297 5.29 13.50 8.62
CA ARG A 297 6.31 13.94 7.67
C ARG A 297 7.59 13.15 7.94
N ARG A 298 8.13 12.56 6.90
CA ARG A 298 9.45 11.96 7.00
C ARG A 298 10.45 13.08 7.23
N HIS A 299 11.20 12.99 8.33
CA HIS A 299 12.32 13.90 8.49
C HIS A 299 13.26 13.67 7.28
N GLU A 300 13.70 14.72 6.64
CA GLU A 300 14.77 14.70 5.63
C GLU A 300 16.12 14.19 6.20
N LYS A 301 16.06 13.43 7.29
CA LYS A 301 17.23 12.83 7.94
C LYS A 301 17.81 11.62 7.19
N ASP A 302 17.23 11.19 6.09
CA ASP A 302 18.00 10.36 5.18
C ASP A 302 18.92 11.27 4.36
N THR A 303 19.93 11.83 5.05
CA THR A 303 21.06 12.55 4.44
C THR A 303 21.96 11.59 3.67
N ARG A 304 21.56 10.32 3.52
CA ARG A 304 22.30 9.35 2.74
C ARG A 304 22.24 9.77 1.28
N GLU A 305 23.37 9.74 0.67
CA GLU A 305 23.51 9.93 -0.78
C GLU A 305 22.57 8.97 -1.52
N GLU A 306 21.93 9.38 -2.62
CA GLU A 306 21.16 8.49 -3.47
C GLU A 306 22.08 7.49 -4.14
N LYS A 307 22.32 6.39 -3.46
CA LYS A 307 23.33 5.39 -3.74
C LYS A 307 22.75 4.01 -3.47
N LEU A 308 23.10 3.05 -4.30
CA LEU A 308 22.74 1.65 -4.16
C LEU A 308 23.74 0.92 -3.27
N SER A 309 23.27 0.36 -2.15
CA SER A 309 24.03 -0.58 -1.33
C SER A 309 23.61 -2.00 -1.66
N ILE A 310 24.53 -2.78 -2.25
CA ILE A 310 24.32 -4.18 -2.59
C ILE A 310 24.85 -5.02 -1.44
N ILE A 311 23.98 -5.74 -0.74
CA ILE A 311 24.36 -6.69 0.31
C ILE A 311 24.61 -8.04 -0.35
N PHE A 312 25.81 -8.56 -0.20
CA PHE A 312 26.29 -9.78 -0.82
C PHE A 312 26.72 -10.80 0.26
N PRO A 313 25.76 -11.60 0.79
CA PRO A 313 26.07 -12.65 1.74
C PRO A 313 26.71 -13.84 1.02
N VAL A 314 27.86 -14.33 1.53
CA VAL A 314 28.57 -15.44 0.92
C VAL A 314 28.98 -16.48 1.96
N PHE A 315 28.67 -17.77 1.68
CA PHE A 315 29.06 -18.90 2.50
C PHE A 315 29.22 -20.16 1.64
N ASN A 316 30.43 -20.71 1.57
CA ASN A 316 30.76 -21.88 0.78
C ASN A 316 30.27 -21.82 -0.68
N GLU A 317 30.71 -20.78 -1.40
CA GLU A 317 30.39 -20.52 -2.82
C GLU A 317 31.68 -20.27 -3.64
N ALA A 318 32.76 -21.02 -3.34
CA ALA A 318 34.06 -20.85 -4.00
C ALA A 318 33.99 -20.95 -5.52
N GLN A 319 33.01 -21.69 -6.05
CA GLN A 319 32.85 -21.91 -7.48
C GLN A 319 32.39 -20.66 -8.25
N TYR A 320 31.56 -19.81 -7.62
CA TYR A 320 30.88 -18.71 -8.34
C TYR A 320 31.16 -17.33 -7.77
N CYS A 321 31.50 -17.22 -6.48
CA CYS A 321 31.54 -15.94 -5.77
C CYS A 321 32.49 -14.91 -6.42
N ALA A 322 33.62 -15.35 -6.99
CA ALA A 322 34.57 -14.45 -7.66
C ALA A 322 33.96 -13.84 -8.93
N GLU A 323 33.38 -14.68 -9.79
CA GLU A 323 32.80 -14.24 -11.07
C GLU A 323 31.60 -13.33 -10.84
N VAL A 324 30.70 -13.67 -9.88
CA VAL A 324 29.56 -12.84 -9.54
C VAL A 324 30.02 -11.47 -8.99
N LEU A 325 31.01 -11.46 -8.11
CA LEU A 325 31.52 -10.23 -7.52
C LEU A 325 32.21 -9.33 -8.54
N GLU A 326 33.01 -9.90 -9.47
CA GLU A 326 33.59 -9.14 -10.58
C GLU A 326 32.48 -8.57 -11.50
N ALA A 327 31.45 -9.36 -11.81
CA ALA A 327 30.32 -8.90 -12.61
C ALA A 327 29.56 -7.75 -11.90
N LEU A 328 29.36 -7.84 -10.58
CA LEU A 328 28.76 -6.76 -9.78
C LEU A 328 29.60 -5.50 -9.77
N ILE A 329 30.93 -5.62 -9.66
CA ILE A 329 31.85 -4.47 -9.72
C ILE A 329 31.75 -3.81 -11.09
N ALA A 330 31.75 -4.59 -12.16
CA ALA A 330 31.70 -4.10 -13.55
C ALA A 330 30.32 -3.53 -13.94
N LYS A 331 29.22 -4.03 -13.33
CA LYS A 331 27.85 -3.60 -13.68
C LYS A 331 27.67 -2.10 -13.49
N GLN A 332 27.32 -1.41 -14.56
CA GLN A 332 26.93 -0.01 -14.49
C GLN A 332 25.47 0.12 -14.08
N VAL A 333 25.15 1.03 -13.17
CA VAL A 333 23.81 1.40 -12.76
C VAL A 333 23.68 2.93 -12.76
N LYS A 334 22.45 3.43 -12.82
CA LYS A 334 22.16 4.88 -12.97
C LYS A 334 22.59 5.75 -11.79
N ILE A 335 22.92 5.17 -10.66
CA ILE A 335 23.32 5.86 -9.41
C ILE A 335 24.64 5.26 -8.88
N PRO A 336 25.38 5.97 -8.04
CA PRO A 336 26.54 5.40 -7.34
C PRO A 336 26.18 4.11 -6.62
N LYS A 337 27.10 3.17 -6.54
CA LYS A 337 26.89 1.91 -5.82
C LYS A 337 28.03 1.58 -4.88
N GLU A 338 27.74 0.77 -3.88
CA GLU A 338 28.68 0.04 -3.04
C GLU A 338 28.27 -1.41 -2.92
N ILE A 339 29.21 -2.29 -2.72
CA ILE A 339 29.01 -3.72 -2.51
C ILE A 339 29.52 -4.07 -1.11
N ILE A 340 28.63 -4.59 -0.26
CA ILE A 340 28.93 -4.98 1.11
C ILE A 340 28.92 -6.51 1.14
N VAL A 341 30.11 -7.10 1.16
CA VAL A 341 30.32 -8.54 1.19
C VAL A 341 30.36 -9.01 2.63
N ILE A 342 29.50 -9.97 2.97
CA ILE A 342 29.51 -10.60 4.28
C ILE A 342 29.97 -12.06 4.12
N GLU A 343 31.19 -12.33 4.51
CA GLU A 343 31.80 -13.65 4.43
C GLU A 343 31.58 -14.41 5.76
N SER A 344 30.82 -15.48 5.71
CA SER A 344 30.29 -16.19 6.91
C SER A 344 31.18 -17.38 7.34
N ASN A 345 32.50 -17.20 7.39
CA ASN A 345 33.48 -18.22 7.80
C ASN A 345 33.40 -19.50 6.97
N SER A 346 33.53 -19.36 5.67
CA SER A 346 33.53 -20.47 4.71
C SER A 346 34.73 -21.41 4.87
N THR A 347 34.53 -22.67 4.51
CA THR A 347 35.51 -23.74 4.66
C THR A 347 35.98 -24.35 3.33
N ASP A 348 35.48 -23.86 2.22
CA ASP A 348 35.72 -24.39 0.86
C ASP A 348 36.69 -23.56 0.03
N GLY A 349 37.37 -22.56 0.62
CA GLY A 349 38.25 -21.62 -0.06
C GLY A 349 37.58 -20.28 -0.45
N THR A 350 36.26 -20.13 -0.29
CA THR A 350 35.54 -18.87 -0.55
C THR A 350 36.17 -17.70 0.19
N ARG A 351 36.57 -17.86 1.46
CA ARG A 351 37.16 -16.81 2.29
C ARG A 351 38.45 -16.24 1.70
N ASP A 352 39.29 -17.11 1.17
CA ASP A 352 40.57 -16.67 0.56
C ASP A 352 40.31 -15.95 -0.77
N ILE A 353 39.33 -16.40 -1.54
CA ILE A 353 38.86 -15.68 -2.74
C ILE A 353 38.39 -14.27 -2.39
N ILE A 354 37.50 -14.13 -1.36
CA ILE A 354 36.97 -12.83 -0.95
C ILE A 354 38.02 -11.89 -0.43
N ARG A 355 39.09 -12.39 0.23
CA ARG A 355 40.25 -11.56 0.61
C ARG A 355 40.91 -10.85 -0.55
N GLY A 356 40.89 -11.46 -1.73
CA GLY A 356 41.41 -10.85 -2.97
C GLY A 356 40.62 -9.61 -3.43
N PHE A 357 39.44 -9.35 -2.85
CA PHE A 357 38.62 -8.18 -3.15
C PHE A 357 38.70 -7.06 -2.11
N GLU A 358 39.48 -7.27 -1.03
CA GLU A 358 39.71 -6.22 -0.03
C GLU A 358 40.42 -5.02 -0.65
N GLY A 359 39.98 -3.82 -0.26
CA GLY A 359 40.54 -2.57 -0.76
C GLY A 359 40.16 -2.19 -2.19
N ARG A 360 39.35 -2.98 -2.89
CA ARG A 360 38.83 -2.57 -4.20
C ARG A 360 37.84 -1.41 -4.03
N PRO A 361 37.85 -0.41 -4.90
CA PRO A 361 36.95 0.73 -4.84
C PRO A 361 35.48 0.28 -4.84
N GLY A 362 34.69 0.78 -3.91
CA GLY A 362 33.25 0.45 -3.80
C GLY A 362 32.94 -0.92 -3.20
N VAL A 363 33.94 -1.68 -2.75
CA VAL A 363 33.77 -2.97 -2.09
C VAL A 363 34.18 -2.87 -0.62
N ARG A 364 33.27 -3.29 0.26
CA ARG A 364 33.53 -3.41 1.71
C ARG A 364 33.30 -4.86 2.13
N VAL A 365 34.30 -5.47 2.74
CA VAL A 365 34.25 -6.86 3.23
C VAL A 365 34.08 -6.89 4.75
N ILE A 366 33.16 -7.72 5.23
CA ILE A 366 32.91 -8.00 6.65
C ILE A 366 33.03 -9.52 6.85
N TYR A 367 33.87 -9.93 7.80
CA TYR A 367 34.07 -11.33 8.13
C TYR A 367 33.34 -11.71 9.41
N GLU A 368 32.54 -12.77 9.33
CA GLU A 368 31.94 -13.39 10.51
C GLU A 368 32.87 -14.45 11.13
N ASP A 369 32.83 -14.60 12.44
CA ASP A 369 33.64 -15.60 13.17
C ASP A 369 33.15 -17.03 12.96
N LYS A 370 31.83 -17.20 12.72
CA LYS A 370 31.17 -18.47 12.48
C LYS A 370 29.92 -18.28 11.62
N PRO A 371 29.51 -19.30 10.85
CA PRO A 371 28.29 -19.22 10.07
C PRO A 371 27.06 -19.22 11.01
N ARG A 372 26.26 -18.17 10.93
CA ARG A 372 25.01 -18.01 11.71
C ARG A 372 23.76 -18.10 10.84
N GLY A 373 23.94 -18.20 9.53
CA GLY A 373 22.88 -18.27 8.54
C GLY A 373 22.75 -17.01 7.69
N LYS A 374 22.10 -17.16 6.53
CA LYS A 374 21.95 -16.09 5.53
C LYS A 374 21.30 -14.84 6.11
N GLY A 375 20.26 -15.00 6.92
CA GLY A 375 19.56 -13.89 7.54
C GLY A 375 20.45 -13.08 8.46
N HIS A 376 21.29 -13.73 9.25
CA HIS A 376 22.27 -13.02 10.08
C HIS A 376 23.26 -12.21 9.22
N ALA A 377 23.81 -12.81 8.16
CA ALA A 377 24.72 -12.11 7.25
C ALA A 377 24.04 -10.89 6.61
N VAL A 378 22.80 -11.01 6.15
CA VAL A 378 22.04 -9.87 5.61
C VAL A 378 21.85 -8.78 6.66
N ARG A 379 21.46 -9.12 7.90
CA ARG A 379 21.31 -8.13 8.99
C ARG A 379 22.62 -7.44 9.32
N THR A 380 23.74 -8.17 9.31
CA THR A 380 25.08 -7.58 9.46
C THR A 380 25.38 -6.59 8.33
N GLY A 381 25.03 -6.95 7.09
CA GLY A 381 25.16 -6.07 5.93
C GLY A 381 24.30 -4.81 6.05
N LEU A 382 23.06 -4.94 6.51
CA LEU A 382 22.14 -3.80 6.71
C LEU A 382 22.69 -2.75 7.68
N GLN A 383 23.47 -3.14 8.69
CA GLN A 383 24.12 -2.20 9.61
C GLN A 383 25.28 -1.42 8.97
N ALA A 384 25.81 -1.91 7.85
CA ALA A 384 26.96 -1.31 7.15
C ALA A 384 26.54 -0.46 5.94
N VAL A 385 25.25 -0.42 5.60
CA VAL A 385 24.69 0.33 4.47
C VAL A 385 24.91 1.83 4.63
N SER A 386 25.44 2.46 3.57
CA SER A 386 25.59 3.92 3.51
C SER A 386 24.66 4.58 2.48
N GLY A 387 24.13 3.81 1.52
CA GLY A 387 23.22 4.29 0.49
C GLY A 387 21.76 4.37 0.95
N SER A 388 20.96 5.12 0.20
CA SER A 388 19.52 5.27 0.42
C SER A 388 18.68 4.13 -0.17
N ILE A 389 19.28 3.27 -1.01
CA ILE A 389 18.63 2.14 -1.66
C ILE A 389 19.42 0.86 -1.37
N ILE A 390 18.73 -0.20 -1.00
CA ILE A 390 19.31 -1.51 -0.67
C ILE A 390 18.85 -2.53 -1.72
N LEU A 391 19.77 -3.38 -2.16
CA LEU A 391 19.50 -4.58 -2.93
C LEU A 391 20.26 -5.75 -2.28
N ILE A 392 19.60 -6.91 -2.17
CA ILE A 392 20.23 -8.12 -1.68
C ILE A 392 20.53 -9.01 -2.90
N GLN A 393 21.80 -9.48 -3.02
CA GLN A 393 22.29 -10.29 -4.12
C GLN A 393 22.96 -11.56 -3.59
N ASP A 394 22.52 -12.71 -4.05
CA ASP A 394 23.18 -13.99 -3.75
C ASP A 394 24.51 -14.15 -4.53
N ALA A 395 25.42 -14.96 -3.99
CA ALA A 395 26.73 -15.23 -4.56
C ALA A 395 26.69 -16.28 -5.68
N ASP A 396 25.62 -16.26 -6.51
CA ASP A 396 25.43 -17.15 -7.65
C ASP A 396 24.80 -16.41 -8.83
N PHE A 397 24.71 -17.08 -9.98
CA PHE A 397 24.10 -16.58 -11.20
C PHE A 397 22.66 -17.07 -11.41
N GLU A 398 21.90 -17.39 -10.34
CA GLU A 398 20.49 -17.74 -10.52
C GLU A 398 19.66 -16.56 -11.05
N TYR A 399 20.07 -15.32 -10.76
CA TYR A 399 19.43 -14.08 -11.23
C TYR A 399 20.34 -13.29 -12.16
N ASP A 400 19.72 -12.65 -13.14
CA ASP A 400 20.43 -11.83 -14.13
C ASP A 400 20.68 -10.41 -13.57
N LEU A 401 21.92 -9.96 -13.62
CA LEU A 401 22.31 -8.61 -13.21
C LEU A 401 21.78 -7.52 -14.16
N ASP A 402 21.36 -7.89 -15.37
CA ASP A 402 20.78 -6.95 -16.32
C ASP A 402 19.38 -6.49 -15.91
N ASP A 403 18.72 -7.20 -15.00
CA ASP A 403 17.45 -6.78 -14.42
C ASP A 403 17.56 -5.60 -13.44
N TYR A 404 18.77 -5.20 -13.01
CA TYR A 404 18.99 -4.14 -12.01
C TYR A 404 18.33 -2.81 -12.39
N ASP A 405 18.45 -2.39 -13.64
CA ASP A 405 17.85 -1.13 -14.09
C ASP A 405 16.33 -1.16 -13.99
N ALA A 406 15.70 -2.29 -14.36
CA ALA A 406 14.26 -2.47 -14.26
C ALA A 406 13.78 -2.49 -12.80
N LEU A 407 14.57 -3.05 -11.87
CA LEU A 407 14.28 -3.10 -10.45
C LEU A 407 14.43 -1.72 -9.77
N LEU A 408 15.42 -0.93 -10.18
CA LEU A 408 15.73 0.38 -9.62
C LEU A 408 14.81 1.48 -10.15
N GLU A 409 14.39 1.41 -11.40
CA GLU A 409 13.60 2.45 -12.07
C GLU A 409 12.37 2.90 -11.26
N PRO A 410 11.50 2.00 -10.75
CA PRO A 410 10.33 2.41 -9.99
C PRO A 410 10.68 3.15 -8.69
N ILE A 411 11.82 2.81 -8.06
CA ILE A 411 12.28 3.47 -6.82
C ILE A 411 12.86 4.84 -7.13
N LEU A 412 13.67 4.96 -8.19
CA LEU A 412 14.26 6.23 -8.62
C LEU A 412 13.20 7.22 -9.08
N GLN A 413 12.18 6.74 -9.79
CA GLN A 413 11.02 7.55 -10.19
C GLN A 413 10.03 7.81 -9.05
N ARG A 414 10.30 7.35 -7.83
CA ARG A 414 9.42 7.48 -6.67
C ARG A 414 8.01 6.91 -6.89
N GLN A 415 7.89 5.88 -7.70
CA GLN A 415 6.61 5.15 -7.88
C GLN A 415 6.32 4.26 -6.68
N THR A 416 7.36 3.67 -6.10
CA THR A 416 7.32 2.84 -4.89
C THR A 416 8.62 2.97 -4.11
N SER A 417 8.59 2.58 -2.83
CA SER A 417 9.79 2.43 -1.98
C SER A 417 10.27 0.99 -1.83
N PHE A 418 9.51 0.03 -2.36
CA PHE A 418 9.81 -1.40 -2.28
C PHE A 418 9.45 -2.13 -3.57
N VAL A 419 10.42 -2.85 -4.13
CA VAL A 419 10.29 -3.65 -5.37
C VAL A 419 10.66 -5.10 -5.08
N LEU A 420 9.89 -6.03 -5.65
CA LEU A 420 10.20 -7.45 -5.71
C LEU A 420 10.46 -7.85 -7.17
N GLY A 421 11.60 -8.48 -7.43
CA GLY A 421 11.89 -9.09 -8.73
C GLY A 421 11.19 -10.44 -8.85
N SER A 422 10.01 -10.47 -9.45
CA SER A 422 9.21 -11.69 -9.53
C SER A 422 9.71 -12.61 -10.65
N ARG A 423 9.97 -13.87 -10.28
CA ARG A 423 10.30 -14.96 -11.22
C ARG A 423 9.07 -15.54 -11.93
N SER A 424 7.88 -15.20 -11.44
CA SER A 424 6.60 -15.75 -11.92
C SER A 424 5.80 -14.77 -12.76
N LEU A 425 6.07 -13.48 -12.63
CA LEU A 425 5.33 -12.44 -13.33
C LEU A 425 5.62 -12.49 -14.84
N GLY A 426 4.57 -12.54 -15.65
CA GLY A 426 4.70 -12.60 -17.12
C GLY A 426 4.99 -13.99 -17.69
N LEU A 427 5.07 -15.03 -16.85
CA LEU A 427 5.18 -16.41 -17.35
C LEU A 427 3.80 -17.00 -17.68
N ASP A 428 3.70 -17.64 -18.85
CA ASP A 428 2.52 -18.42 -19.24
C ASP A 428 2.38 -19.71 -18.42
N ASP A 429 3.49 -20.19 -17.82
CA ASP A 429 3.54 -21.41 -17.00
C ASP A 429 3.87 -21.04 -15.54
N TRP A 430 3.11 -21.56 -14.58
CA TRP A 430 3.35 -21.39 -13.14
C TRP A 430 4.65 -22.03 -12.64
N LYS A 431 5.34 -22.82 -13.49
CA LYS A 431 6.56 -23.56 -13.16
C LYS A 431 7.80 -22.70 -13.40
N VAL A 432 8.24 -22.01 -12.38
CA VAL A 432 9.49 -21.22 -12.38
C VAL A 432 10.72 -22.12 -12.51
N ARG A 433 10.71 -23.30 -11.87
CA ARG A 433 11.84 -24.25 -11.84
C ARG A 433 11.55 -25.45 -12.73
N LYS A 434 12.38 -25.65 -13.75
CA LYS A 434 12.29 -26.78 -14.69
C LYS A 434 13.53 -27.67 -14.52
N TYR A 435 13.48 -28.63 -13.60
CA TYR A 435 14.57 -29.60 -13.40
C TYR A 435 14.41 -30.82 -14.32
N ALA A 436 15.41 -31.10 -15.14
CA ALA A 436 15.40 -32.27 -16.07
C ALA A 436 15.42 -33.61 -15.29
N LYS A 437 16.28 -33.73 -14.30
CA LYS A 437 16.50 -34.98 -13.52
C LYS A 437 15.57 -35.17 -12.31
N ASN A 438 15.02 -34.10 -11.72
CA ASN A 438 14.27 -34.14 -10.45
C ASN A 438 12.88 -33.50 -10.58
N ARG A 439 12.05 -34.02 -11.50
CA ARG A 439 10.70 -33.47 -11.80
C ARG A 439 9.78 -33.35 -10.59
N VAL A 440 9.79 -34.36 -9.68
CA VAL A 440 8.95 -34.38 -8.49
C VAL A 440 9.37 -33.28 -7.52
N LYS A 441 10.68 -33.13 -7.23
CA LYS A 441 11.18 -32.06 -6.37
C LYS A 441 10.91 -30.67 -6.96
N GLY A 442 11.08 -30.54 -8.28
CA GLY A 442 10.73 -29.31 -8.99
C GLY A 442 9.25 -28.94 -8.86
N PHE A 443 8.37 -29.93 -9.01
CA PHE A 443 6.93 -29.72 -8.81
C PHE A 443 6.61 -29.28 -7.39
N LEU A 444 7.15 -29.95 -6.37
CA LEU A 444 6.92 -29.61 -4.97
C LEU A 444 7.41 -28.20 -4.61
N LEU A 445 8.58 -27.79 -5.13
CA LEU A 445 9.11 -26.45 -4.89
C LEU A 445 8.29 -25.35 -5.60
N ASN A 446 7.83 -25.60 -6.81
CA ASN A 446 6.95 -24.67 -7.53
C ASN A 446 5.58 -24.58 -6.85
N PHE A 447 5.01 -25.71 -6.41
CA PHE A 447 3.75 -25.75 -5.68
C PHE A 447 3.86 -25.00 -4.34
N ALA A 448 4.95 -25.21 -3.59
CA ALA A 448 5.20 -24.48 -2.36
C ALA A 448 5.26 -22.96 -2.60
N GLN A 449 5.95 -22.50 -3.66
CA GLN A 449 6.01 -21.08 -4.01
C GLN A 449 4.61 -20.48 -4.25
N VAL A 450 3.77 -21.17 -5.02
CA VAL A 450 2.37 -20.74 -5.26
C VAL A 450 1.58 -20.70 -3.95
N MET A 451 1.75 -21.70 -3.07
CA MET A 451 1.09 -21.74 -1.76
C MET A 451 1.56 -20.61 -0.86
N PHE A 452 2.85 -20.28 -0.84
CA PHE A 452 3.38 -19.13 -0.10
C PHE A 452 2.74 -17.82 -0.58
N ALA A 453 2.74 -17.57 -1.89
CA ALA A 453 2.13 -16.37 -2.44
C ALA A 453 0.62 -16.28 -2.12
N LYS A 454 -0.13 -17.37 -2.28
CA LYS A 454 -1.57 -17.41 -1.96
C LYS A 454 -1.85 -17.16 -0.48
N THR A 455 -1.08 -17.78 0.43
CA THR A 455 -1.25 -17.57 1.87
C THR A 455 -0.91 -16.14 2.27
N PHE A 456 0.18 -15.60 1.75
CA PHE A 456 0.55 -14.22 1.96
C PHE A 456 -0.52 -13.27 1.44
N ASN A 457 -0.99 -13.46 0.21
CA ASN A 457 -2.04 -12.64 -0.41
C ASN A 457 -3.34 -12.67 0.40
N ALA A 458 -3.73 -13.84 0.92
CA ALA A 458 -4.89 -13.96 1.78
C ALA A 458 -4.70 -13.25 3.13
N ALA A 459 -3.53 -13.41 3.77
CA ALA A 459 -3.24 -12.83 5.07
C ALA A 459 -3.05 -11.31 5.02
N TYR A 460 -2.31 -10.82 4.02
CA TYR A 460 -1.93 -9.41 3.89
C TYR A 460 -2.79 -8.62 2.90
N GLN A 461 -3.77 -9.25 2.27
CA GLN A 461 -4.67 -8.65 1.27
C GLN A 461 -3.90 -8.04 0.08
N LYS A 462 -2.90 -8.78 -0.40
CA LYS A 462 -2.06 -8.42 -1.54
C LYS A 462 -2.37 -9.30 -2.75
N ASP A 463 -1.73 -8.98 -3.87
CA ASP A 463 -1.83 -9.73 -5.12
C ASP A 463 -0.43 -9.91 -5.73
N THR A 464 0.48 -10.46 -4.90
CA THR A 464 1.86 -10.72 -5.29
C THR A 464 2.01 -12.12 -5.86
N THR A 465 2.95 -12.29 -6.77
CA THR A 465 3.20 -13.58 -7.44
C THR A 465 4.41 -14.32 -6.87
N ASP A 466 5.39 -13.59 -6.27
CA ASP A 466 6.64 -14.19 -5.78
C ASP A 466 7.24 -13.47 -4.56
N ILE A 467 6.78 -13.82 -3.36
CA ILE A 467 7.31 -13.25 -2.11
C ILE A 467 8.67 -13.84 -1.69
N ASN A 468 9.04 -15.01 -2.27
CA ASN A 468 10.28 -15.73 -1.95
C ASN A 468 11.43 -15.37 -2.91
N THR A 469 11.25 -14.37 -3.76
CA THR A 469 12.32 -13.90 -4.65
C THR A 469 13.50 -13.37 -3.85
N MET A 470 14.70 -13.54 -4.37
CA MET A 470 15.91 -12.95 -3.79
C MET A 470 16.00 -11.47 -4.09
N PHE A 471 15.66 -11.06 -5.29
CA PHE A 471 15.69 -9.66 -5.67
C PHE A 471 14.65 -8.83 -4.93
N LYS A 472 15.09 -8.29 -3.80
CA LYS A 472 14.36 -7.32 -2.98
C LYS A 472 15.12 -6.01 -3.02
N VAL A 473 14.49 -4.99 -3.59
CA VAL A 473 15.05 -3.64 -3.66
C VAL A 473 14.15 -2.70 -2.89
N PHE A 474 14.70 -1.99 -1.93
CA PHE A 474 13.90 -1.09 -1.09
C PHE A 474 14.73 0.09 -0.58
N ARG A 475 14.04 1.18 -0.24
CA ARG A 475 14.70 2.31 0.39
C ARG A 475 15.07 1.98 1.83
N THR A 476 16.20 2.47 2.28
CA THR A 476 16.72 2.24 3.63
C THR A 476 15.74 2.73 4.70
N GLU A 477 15.04 3.82 4.45
CA GLU A 477 13.99 4.36 5.33
C GLU A 477 12.83 3.39 5.59
N CYS A 478 12.63 2.39 4.71
CA CYS A 478 11.59 1.37 4.91
C CYS A 478 11.87 0.49 6.14
N LEU A 479 13.10 0.49 6.62
CA LEU A 479 13.50 -0.27 7.82
C LEU A 479 13.33 0.53 9.12
N ASP A 480 12.97 1.80 9.06
CA ASP A 480 12.80 2.62 10.25
C ASP A 480 11.70 2.04 11.16
N GLY A 481 12.07 1.71 12.39
CA GLY A 481 11.18 1.05 13.35
C GLY A 481 10.90 -0.43 13.06
N ILE A 482 11.66 -1.07 12.17
CA ILE A 482 11.56 -2.49 11.86
C ILE A 482 12.78 -3.25 12.37
N ASP A 483 12.59 -4.08 13.37
CA ASP A 483 13.61 -5.02 13.84
C ASP A 483 13.50 -6.34 13.08
N LEU A 484 14.57 -6.75 12.41
CA LEU A 484 14.69 -8.06 11.76
C LEU A 484 15.42 -9.01 12.71
N VAL A 485 14.84 -10.19 12.95
CA VAL A 485 15.33 -11.12 13.97
C VAL A 485 15.73 -12.50 13.42
N CYS A 486 15.27 -12.86 12.21
CA CYS A 486 15.56 -14.16 11.63
C CYS A 486 17.02 -14.30 11.18
N ASP A 487 17.64 -15.44 11.50
CA ASP A 487 19.01 -15.75 11.10
C ASP A 487 19.09 -16.64 9.83
N GLY A 488 18.03 -17.36 9.50
CA GLY A 488 17.98 -18.29 8.37
C GLY A 488 17.35 -17.69 7.10
N PHE A 489 16.96 -18.58 6.17
CA PHE A 489 16.27 -18.20 4.93
C PHE A 489 14.89 -17.59 5.15
N ASN A 490 14.29 -17.75 6.32
CA ASN A 490 13.02 -17.14 6.70
C ASN A 490 13.12 -15.60 6.87
N LEU A 491 14.31 -15.03 6.89
CA LEU A 491 14.49 -13.56 6.83
C LEU A 491 13.82 -12.96 5.58
N ASP A 492 13.85 -13.65 4.46
CA ASP A 492 13.24 -13.19 3.22
C ASP A 492 11.73 -12.94 3.38
N ILE A 493 11.06 -13.84 4.12
CA ILE A 493 9.64 -13.71 4.43
C ILE A 493 9.41 -12.66 5.52
N GLU A 494 10.24 -12.66 6.58
CA GLU A 494 10.16 -11.66 7.64
C GLU A 494 10.21 -10.24 7.07
N LEU A 495 11.19 -9.97 6.21
CA LEU A 495 11.38 -8.66 5.59
C LEU A 495 10.13 -8.22 4.81
N VAL A 496 9.62 -9.08 3.91
CA VAL A 496 8.43 -8.77 3.13
C VAL A 496 7.21 -8.55 4.03
N CYS A 497 6.98 -9.43 5.00
CA CYS A 497 5.86 -9.33 5.92
C CYS A 497 5.88 -8.05 6.75
N LYS A 498 7.04 -7.70 7.30
CA LYS A 498 7.20 -6.52 8.13
C LYS A 498 7.10 -5.23 7.30
N LEU A 499 7.73 -5.16 6.13
CA LEU A 499 7.59 -4.01 5.23
C LEU A 499 6.12 -3.79 4.85
N VAL A 500 5.41 -4.84 4.45
CA VAL A 500 3.99 -4.73 4.08
C VAL A 500 3.10 -4.35 5.27
N LYS A 501 3.40 -4.87 6.48
CA LYS A 501 2.67 -4.48 7.71
C LYS A 501 2.87 -2.99 8.04
N HIS A 502 4.04 -2.43 7.73
CA HIS A 502 4.36 -1.01 7.87
C HIS A 502 3.90 -0.14 6.67
N GLY A 503 3.10 -0.70 5.75
CA GLY A 503 2.48 0.03 4.65
C GLY A 503 3.32 0.14 3.38
N TYR A 504 4.48 -0.50 3.31
CA TYR A 504 5.30 -0.54 2.10
C TYR A 504 4.86 -1.70 1.20
N ALA A 505 3.92 -1.41 0.30
CA ALA A 505 3.48 -2.40 -0.68
C ALA A 505 4.56 -2.63 -1.75
N PRO A 506 4.93 -3.89 -2.03
CA PRO A 506 5.87 -4.16 -3.09
C PRO A 506 5.25 -3.94 -4.47
N LEU A 507 6.01 -3.32 -5.37
CA LEU A 507 5.76 -3.38 -6.80
C LEU A 507 6.53 -4.60 -7.34
N GLU A 508 5.88 -5.48 -8.09
CA GLU A 508 6.56 -6.60 -8.74
C GLU A 508 7.06 -6.22 -10.13
N VAL A 509 8.32 -6.56 -10.41
CA VAL A 509 8.98 -6.41 -11.70
C VAL A 509 9.38 -7.81 -12.18
N PRO A 510 9.08 -8.23 -13.43
CA PRO A 510 9.51 -9.52 -13.93
C PRO A 510 11.04 -9.56 -14.04
N VAL A 511 11.65 -10.68 -13.64
CA VAL A 511 13.10 -10.89 -13.68
C VAL A 511 13.47 -12.22 -14.33
N ASN A 512 14.64 -12.24 -14.94
CA ASN A 512 15.22 -13.44 -15.51
C ASN A 512 15.80 -14.34 -14.41
N TYR A 513 15.45 -15.62 -14.44
CA TYR A 513 15.84 -16.57 -13.42
C TYR A 513 16.19 -17.94 -14.01
N VAL A 514 17.36 -18.44 -13.66
CA VAL A 514 17.81 -19.78 -14.04
C VAL A 514 18.15 -20.57 -12.79
N ALA A 515 17.29 -21.54 -12.44
CA ALA A 515 17.48 -22.35 -11.24
C ALA A 515 18.70 -23.27 -11.36
N ARG A 516 19.64 -23.22 -10.39
CA ARG A 516 20.70 -24.21 -10.24
C ARG A 516 20.13 -25.60 -9.95
N SER A 517 20.74 -26.64 -10.51
CA SER A 517 20.40 -28.02 -10.22
C SER A 517 20.88 -28.42 -8.80
N PHE A 518 20.33 -29.53 -8.27
CA PHE A 518 20.79 -30.06 -6.98
C PHE A 518 22.24 -30.58 -7.05
N ASP A 519 22.68 -31.00 -8.24
CA ASP A 519 24.06 -31.45 -8.49
C ASP A 519 25.07 -30.27 -8.47
N GLU A 520 24.58 -29.02 -8.61
CA GLU A 520 25.34 -27.77 -8.57
C GLU A 520 25.32 -27.10 -7.18
N GLY A 521 25.05 -27.86 -6.13
CA GLY A 521 25.20 -27.40 -4.73
C GLY A 521 24.02 -26.64 -4.14
N LYS A 522 22.79 -26.83 -4.62
CA LYS A 522 21.59 -26.19 -4.03
C LYS A 522 21.35 -26.64 -2.60
N LYS A 523 21.39 -25.70 -1.65
CA LYS A 523 21.40 -25.94 -0.18
C LYS A 523 20.00 -25.95 0.47
N ILE A 524 18.92 -25.65 -0.27
CA ILE A 524 17.57 -25.50 0.28
C ILE A 524 16.95 -26.84 0.63
N SER A 525 16.50 -27.00 1.89
CA SER A 525 15.73 -28.16 2.39
C SER A 525 14.26 -27.82 2.51
N PHE A 526 13.38 -28.61 1.86
CA PHE A 526 11.94 -28.39 1.89
C PHE A 526 11.37 -28.38 3.32
N VAL A 527 11.76 -29.33 4.15
CA VAL A 527 11.20 -29.47 5.51
C VAL A 527 11.80 -28.44 6.47
N ARG A 528 13.12 -28.24 6.43
CA ARG A 528 13.82 -27.38 7.38
C ARG A 528 13.61 -25.89 7.12
N ASP A 529 13.44 -25.50 5.85
CA ASP A 529 13.40 -24.09 5.45
C ASP A 529 11.98 -23.63 5.07
N ALA A 530 11.14 -24.50 4.46
CA ALA A 530 9.82 -24.13 4.00
C ALA A 530 8.78 -24.00 5.11
N LEU A 531 8.74 -24.94 6.08
CA LEU A 531 7.76 -24.89 7.17
C LEU A 531 7.93 -23.66 8.08
N PRO A 532 9.14 -23.31 8.56
CA PRO A 532 9.35 -22.08 9.33
C PRO A 532 8.98 -20.83 8.55
N SER A 533 9.27 -20.80 7.24
CA SER A 533 8.92 -19.68 6.37
C SER A 533 7.40 -19.52 6.22
N TYR A 534 6.66 -20.62 6.11
CA TYR A 534 5.20 -20.60 6.05
C TYR A 534 4.59 -20.06 7.36
N TRP A 535 5.07 -20.55 8.51
CA TRP A 535 4.65 -20.05 9.81
C TRP A 535 5.00 -18.59 10.04
N ALA A 536 6.09 -18.11 9.48
CA ALA A 536 6.50 -16.70 9.54
C ALA A 536 5.43 -15.78 8.94
N ILE A 537 4.79 -16.16 7.83
CA ILE A 537 3.71 -15.37 7.20
C ILE A 537 2.57 -15.11 8.20
N LEU A 538 2.11 -16.15 8.89
CA LEU A 538 1.01 -16.06 9.85
C LEU A 538 1.45 -15.38 11.15
N ARG A 539 2.63 -15.73 11.67
CA ARG A 539 3.19 -15.14 12.89
C ARG A 539 3.30 -13.61 12.76
N TYR A 540 3.94 -13.11 11.71
CA TYR A 540 4.12 -11.67 11.54
C TYR A 540 2.83 -10.92 11.19
N ARG A 541 1.78 -11.63 10.76
CA ARG A 541 0.46 -11.03 10.54
C ARG A 541 -0.34 -10.87 11.83
N PHE A 542 -0.34 -11.91 12.68
CA PHE A 542 -1.27 -12.04 13.81
C PHE A 542 -0.61 -12.05 15.19
N GLY A 543 0.71 -12.19 15.28
CA GLY A 543 1.44 -12.48 16.53
C GLY A 543 2.26 -11.35 17.13
N GLU A 544 2.32 -10.15 16.48
CA GLU A 544 3.00 -8.95 17.02
C GLU A 544 2.20 -7.68 16.71
#